data_111ee900e27d6acea19e7f06d9308c21
#
_entry.id   111ee900e27d6acea19e7f06d9308c21
#
_cell.length_a   1.000
_cell.length_b   1.000
_cell.length_c   1.000
_cell.angle_alpha   90.00
_cell.angle_beta   90.00
_cell.angle_gamma   90.00
#
_symmetry.space_group_name_H-M   'P 1'
#
loop_
_entity.id
_entity.type
_entity.pdbx_description
1 polymer ?
#
loop_
_entity_poly.entity_id
_entity_poly.type
_entity_poly.pdbx_seq_one_letter_code
_entity_poly.pdbx_strand_id
1 'polypeptide(L)'
;MKPDILLMDEPTSALDPIATKHIEELLLELQKEVTILIVTHNMGQAKRISSDSMFMYLGELVEFGDTTTMFSNPADERTKAYLTGKMG
;
A
#
# COMPACT_ATOMS: atom_id res chain seq x y z
N MET A 1 9.56 25.40 -0.80
CA MET A 1 9.96 24.15 -1.47
C MET A 1 8.94 23.07 -1.17
N LYS A 2 8.48 22.35 -2.18
CA LYS A 2 7.51 21.29 -1.97
C LYS A 2 8.19 20.08 -1.33
N PRO A 3 7.53 19.37 -0.41
CA PRO A 3 8.08 18.13 0.10
C PRO A 3 8.17 17.11 -1.03
N ASP A 4 9.26 16.36 -1.07
CA ASP A 4 9.45 15.36 -2.10
C ASP A 4 8.68 14.06 -1.76
N ILE A 5 8.50 13.79 -0.48
CA ILE A 5 7.85 12.57 -0.02
C ILE A 5 6.88 12.90 1.11
N LEU A 6 5.67 12.35 1.01
CA LEU A 6 4.67 12.41 2.07
C LEU A 6 4.51 11.01 2.65
N LEU A 7 4.73 10.87 3.95
CA LEU A 7 4.58 9.58 4.64
C LEU A 7 3.26 9.54 5.39
N MET A 8 2.46 8.49 5.14
CA MET A 8 1.20 8.28 5.83
C MET A 8 1.16 6.86 6.42
N ASP A 9 0.73 6.75 7.66
CA ASP A 9 0.66 5.47 8.37
C ASP A 9 -0.80 5.16 8.69
N GLU A 10 -1.35 4.11 8.07
CA GLU A 10 -2.74 3.68 8.23
C GLU A 10 -3.72 4.85 8.11
N PRO A 11 -3.69 5.60 7.00
CA PRO A 11 -4.41 6.89 6.92
C PRO A 11 -5.93 6.76 7.01
N THR A 12 -6.49 5.60 6.76
CA THR A 12 -7.94 5.42 6.75
C THR A 12 -8.43 4.42 7.79
N SER A 13 -7.58 4.00 8.73
CA SER A 13 -7.92 2.94 9.68
C SER A 13 -9.12 3.25 10.58
N ALA A 14 -9.36 4.52 10.87
CA ALA A 14 -10.46 4.94 11.74
C ALA A 14 -11.67 5.45 10.97
N LEU A 15 -11.68 5.33 9.64
CA LEU A 15 -12.72 5.90 8.80
C LEU A 15 -13.70 4.85 8.29
N ASP A 16 -14.95 5.27 8.06
CA ASP A 16 -15.94 4.42 7.41
C ASP A 16 -15.61 4.28 5.91
N PRO A 17 -16.32 3.38 5.19
CA PRO A 17 -16.02 3.14 3.77
C PRO A 17 -16.18 4.37 2.87
N ILE A 18 -17.13 5.25 3.16
CA ILE A 18 -17.35 6.44 2.34
C ILE A 18 -16.21 7.44 2.53
N ALA A 19 -15.83 7.71 3.78
CA ALA A 19 -14.72 8.60 4.08
C ALA A 19 -13.40 8.02 3.55
N THR A 20 -13.22 6.72 3.67
CA THR A 20 -12.04 6.04 3.13
C THR A 20 -11.91 6.26 1.63
N LYS A 21 -13.01 6.12 0.89
CA LYS A 21 -13.00 6.35 -0.55
C LYS A 21 -12.61 7.77 -0.89
N HIS A 22 -13.12 8.75 -0.16
CA HIS A 22 -12.77 10.16 -0.39
C HIS A 22 -11.27 10.41 -0.16
N ILE A 23 -10.72 9.83 0.90
CA ILE A 23 -9.29 9.98 1.17
C ILE A 23 -8.47 9.30 0.09
N GLU A 24 -8.86 8.11 -0.38
CA GLU A 24 -8.15 7.43 -1.45
C GLU A 24 -8.15 8.24 -2.74
N GLU A 25 -9.28 8.84 -3.08
CA GLU A 25 -9.38 9.71 -4.27
C GLU A 25 -8.46 10.94 -4.14
N LEU A 26 -8.41 11.54 -2.96
CA LEU A 26 -7.55 12.67 -2.69
C LEU A 26 -6.08 12.29 -2.83
N LEU A 27 -5.69 11.12 -2.32
CA LEU A 27 -4.33 10.63 -2.43
C LEU A 27 -3.94 10.37 -3.88
N LEU A 28 -4.85 9.84 -4.69
CA LEU A 28 -4.60 9.61 -6.11
C LEU A 28 -4.37 10.93 -6.86
N GLU A 29 -5.07 11.99 -6.48
CA GLU A 29 -4.81 13.31 -7.03
C GLU A 29 -3.48 13.88 -6.57
N LEU A 30 -3.20 13.75 -5.28
CA LEU A 30 -2.00 14.34 -4.68
C LEU A 30 -0.72 13.70 -5.20
N GLN A 31 -0.76 12.42 -5.58
CA GLN A 31 0.43 11.72 -6.08
C GLN A 31 0.98 12.34 -7.37
N LYS A 32 0.17 13.12 -8.07
CA LYS A 32 0.63 13.81 -9.28
C LYS A 32 1.64 14.90 -8.96
N GLU A 33 1.68 15.36 -7.73
CA GLU A 33 2.56 16.45 -7.30
C GLU A 33 3.65 16.03 -6.34
N VAL A 34 3.39 15.00 -5.54
CA VAL A 34 4.35 14.51 -4.54
C VAL A 34 4.39 12.99 -4.54
N THR A 35 5.53 12.44 -4.12
CA THR A 35 5.63 11.00 -3.89
C THR A 35 4.98 10.67 -2.56
N ILE A 36 4.10 9.69 -2.54
CA ILE A 36 3.39 9.29 -1.32
C ILE A 36 3.82 7.88 -0.93
N LEU A 37 4.23 7.73 0.32
CA LEU A 37 4.53 6.43 0.91
C LEU A 37 3.47 6.13 1.96
N ILE A 38 2.74 5.03 1.79
CA ILE A 38 1.68 4.63 2.70
C ILE A 38 2.05 3.31 3.36
N VAL A 39 1.95 3.27 4.69
CA VAL A 39 2.08 2.04 5.46
C VAL A 39 0.68 1.57 5.83
N THR A 40 0.31 0.36 5.42
CA THR A 40 -1.03 -0.13 5.68
C THR A 40 -1.06 -1.66 5.76
N HIS A 41 -1.98 -2.17 6.58
CA HIS A 41 -2.33 -3.60 6.62
C HIS A 41 -3.56 -3.89 5.76
N ASN A 42 -4.16 -2.86 5.17
CA ASN A 42 -5.31 -3.03 4.30
C ASN A 42 -4.85 -3.35 2.88
N MET A 43 -4.86 -4.63 2.54
CA MET A 43 -4.37 -5.09 1.24
C MET A 43 -5.23 -4.59 0.09
N GLY A 44 -6.54 -4.48 0.29
CA GLY A 44 -7.43 -3.92 -0.71
C GLY A 44 -7.07 -2.48 -1.05
N GLN A 45 -6.76 -1.67 -0.03
CA GLN A 45 -6.34 -0.29 -0.24
C GLN A 45 -5.00 -0.23 -0.97
N ALA A 46 -4.03 -1.04 -0.55
CA ALA A 46 -2.72 -1.08 -1.22
C ALA A 46 -2.90 -1.41 -2.70
N LYS A 47 -3.74 -2.39 -3.00
CA LYS A 47 -3.99 -2.80 -4.39
C LYS A 47 -4.67 -1.70 -5.21
N ARG A 48 -5.62 -0.97 -4.60
CA ARG A 48 -6.37 0.06 -5.32
C ARG A 48 -5.56 1.31 -5.63
N ILE A 49 -4.72 1.76 -4.71
CA ILE A 49 -4.14 3.10 -4.81
C ILE A 49 -2.63 3.16 -5.01
N SER A 50 -1.91 2.05 -4.90
CA SER A 50 -0.47 2.10 -5.04
C SER A 50 -0.01 1.61 -6.41
N SER A 51 1.03 2.29 -6.93
CA SER A 51 1.69 1.89 -8.17
C SER A 51 2.70 0.79 -7.90
N ASP A 52 3.48 0.97 -6.84
CA ASP A 52 4.47 0.01 -6.38
C ASP A 52 4.19 -0.36 -4.94
N SER A 53 4.56 -1.56 -4.56
CA SER A 53 4.33 -2.06 -3.20
C SER A 53 5.59 -2.68 -2.64
N MET A 54 5.72 -2.56 -1.31
CA MET A 54 6.78 -3.23 -0.56
C MET A 54 6.12 -4.14 0.47
N PHE A 55 6.51 -5.40 0.49
CA PHE A 55 6.07 -6.30 1.54
C PHE A 55 7.19 -6.43 2.58
N MET A 56 6.86 -6.10 3.82
CA MET A 56 7.81 -6.19 4.94
C MET A 56 7.28 -7.17 5.97
N TYR A 57 8.18 -7.98 6.53
CA TYR A 57 7.81 -8.96 7.54
C TYR A 57 8.91 -9.08 8.57
N LEU A 58 8.54 -8.88 9.85
CA LEU A 58 9.47 -8.93 10.98
C LEU A 58 10.70 -8.04 10.78
N GLY A 59 10.46 -6.82 10.26
CA GLY A 59 11.53 -5.85 10.04
C GLY A 59 12.36 -6.07 8.80
N GLU A 60 12.02 -7.06 7.99
CA GLU A 60 12.78 -7.42 6.79
C GLU A 60 11.98 -7.06 5.54
N LEU A 61 12.66 -6.46 4.55
CA LEU A 61 12.06 -6.25 3.25
C LEU A 61 12.05 -7.58 2.49
N VAL A 62 10.86 -8.11 2.26
CA VAL A 62 10.68 -9.41 1.62
C VAL A 62 10.57 -9.27 0.10
N GLU A 63 9.79 -8.31 -0.35
CA GLU A 63 9.55 -8.12 -1.77
C GLU A 63 9.21 -6.67 -2.06
N PHE A 64 9.66 -6.18 -3.22
CA PHE A 64 9.37 -4.83 -3.70
C PHE A 64 9.12 -4.90 -5.19
N GLY A 65 8.10 -4.24 -5.65
CA GLY A 65 7.83 -4.18 -7.09
C GLY A 65 6.47 -3.61 -7.44
N ASP A 66 6.12 -3.76 -8.70
CA ASP A 66 4.85 -3.31 -9.23
C ASP A 66 3.69 -3.95 -8.46
N THR A 67 2.73 -3.13 -8.04
CA THR A 67 1.62 -3.60 -7.21
C THR A 67 0.79 -4.68 -7.91
N THR A 68 0.44 -4.45 -9.18
CA THR A 68 -0.37 -5.42 -9.91
C THR A 68 0.31 -6.77 -10.01
N THR A 69 1.61 -6.76 -10.32
CA THR A 69 2.39 -7.99 -10.44
C THR A 69 2.54 -8.67 -9.08
N MET A 70 2.85 -7.91 -8.04
CA MET A 70 3.03 -8.48 -6.70
C MET A 70 1.76 -9.16 -6.19
N PHE A 71 0.58 -8.58 -6.44
CA PHE A 71 -0.67 -9.13 -5.96
C PHE A 71 -1.17 -10.29 -6.81
N SER A 72 -0.82 -10.32 -8.10
CA SER A 72 -1.26 -11.40 -8.99
C SER A 72 -0.27 -12.57 -9.04
N ASN A 73 1.02 -12.29 -8.92
CA ASN A 73 2.07 -13.30 -9.05
C ASN A 73 3.29 -12.93 -8.19
N PRO A 74 3.16 -13.02 -6.87
CA PRO A 74 4.28 -12.67 -5.99
C PRO A 74 5.47 -13.58 -6.19
N ALA A 75 6.67 -12.99 -6.15
CA ALA A 75 7.92 -13.73 -6.36
C ALA A 75 8.37 -14.50 -5.11
N ASP A 76 8.02 -14.00 -3.92
CA ASP A 76 8.43 -14.61 -2.66
C ASP A 76 7.27 -15.37 -2.04
N GLU A 77 7.55 -16.58 -1.55
CA GLU A 77 6.53 -17.43 -0.93
C GLU A 77 5.89 -16.78 0.31
N ARG A 78 6.65 -15.95 1.03
CA ARG A 78 6.12 -15.25 2.20
C ARG A 78 5.08 -14.21 1.79
N THR A 79 5.32 -13.51 0.69
CA THR A 79 4.35 -12.56 0.14
C THR A 79 3.07 -13.28 -0.26
N LYS A 80 3.22 -14.41 -0.94
CA LYS A 80 2.09 -15.21 -1.37
C LYS A 80 1.28 -15.69 -0.17
N ALA A 81 1.95 -16.19 0.86
CA ALA A 81 1.28 -16.66 2.06
C ALA A 81 0.51 -15.55 2.77
N TYR A 82 1.09 -14.36 2.85
CA TYR A 82 0.44 -13.20 3.46
C TYR A 82 -0.81 -12.80 2.67
N LEU A 83 -0.68 -12.68 1.34
CA LEU A 83 -1.78 -12.25 0.49
C LEU A 83 -2.92 -13.26 0.44
N THR A 84 -2.64 -14.54 0.65
CA THR A 84 -3.67 -15.57 0.65
C THR A 84 -4.22 -15.85 2.05
N GLY A 85 -3.78 -15.10 3.05
CA GLY A 85 -4.27 -15.25 4.42
C GLY A 85 -3.68 -16.41 5.19
N LYS A 86 -2.64 -17.03 4.67
CA LYS A 86 -1.99 -18.17 5.36
C LYS A 86 -0.96 -17.72 6.39
N MET A 87 -0.54 -16.47 6.32
CA MET A 87 0.43 -15.93 7.24
C MET A 87 -0.22 -14.84 8.08
N GLY A 88 -0.26 -15.06 9.34
CA GLY A 88 -0.67 -14.07 10.34
C GLY A 88 -1.88 -13.36 10.28
#